data_934230caf3e7bc5016a3e2f28163dd56
#
_entry.id   934230caf3e7bc5016a3e2f28163dd56
#
_cell.length_a   1.000
_cell.length_b   1.000
_cell.length_c   1.000
_cell.angle_alpha   90.00
_cell.angle_beta   90.00
_cell.angle_gamma   90.00
#
_symmetry.space_group_name_H-M   'P 1'
#
loop_
_entity.id
_entity.type
_entity.pdbx_description
1 polymer ?
#
loop_
_entity_poly.entity_id
_entity_poly.type
_entity_poly.pdbx_seq_one_letter_code
_entity_poly.pdbx_strand_id
1 'polypeptide(L)'
;MNHLKKLKFYLLIFFIFSACSSIPKNTKNSCAIFEERYLWYKHAKASYKKWGAPIHLQLAFVKKESDFNWLAKPPRKKLFKVIPFKRPSSSFGYSQAVVGTWEQYKR
;
A
#
# COMPACT_ATOMS: atom_id res chain seq x y z
N MET A 1 36.28 20.34 -3.65
CA MET A 1 36.01 19.06 -2.95
C MET A 1 34.69 19.02 -2.21
N ASN A 2 34.25 20.07 -1.53
CA ASN A 2 32.99 20.14 -0.81
C ASN A 2 31.73 20.09 -1.70
N HIS A 3 31.79 20.70 -2.89
CA HIS A 3 30.66 20.69 -3.85
C HIS A 3 30.36 19.29 -4.40
N LEU A 4 31.40 18.51 -4.69
CA LEU A 4 31.25 17.15 -5.21
C LEU A 4 30.67 16.18 -4.18
N LYS A 5 31.04 16.34 -2.90
CA LYS A 5 30.47 15.56 -1.78
C LYS A 5 29.00 15.92 -1.55
N LYS A 6 28.66 17.21 -1.60
CA LYS A 6 27.27 17.68 -1.50
C LYS A 6 26.42 17.18 -2.67
N LEU A 7 26.96 17.23 -3.90
CA LEU A 7 26.26 16.73 -5.08
C LEU A 7 25.98 15.22 -4.98
N LYS A 8 26.95 14.40 -4.54
CA LYS A 8 26.76 12.97 -4.30
C LYS A 8 25.71 12.71 -3.21
N PHE A 9 25.69 13.53 -2.17
CA PHE A 9 24.70 13.42 -1.09
C PHE A 9 23.27 13.75 -1.58
N TYR A 10 23.09 14.79 -2.39
CA TYR A 10 21.79 15.12 -2.99
C TYR A 10 21.33 14.07 -4.00
N LEU A 11 22.24 13.50 -4.80
CA LEU A 11 21.94 12.38 -5.69
C LEU A 11 21.48 11.14 -4.92
N LEU A 12 22.12 10.83 -3.80
CA LEU A 12 21.73 9.72 -2.94
C LEU A 12 20.33 9.93 -2.35
N ILE A 13 20.03 11.13 -1.88
CA ILE A 13 18.70 11.49 -1.36
C ILE A 13 17.65 11.39 -2.46
N PHE A 14 17.94 11.83 -3.67
CA PHE A 14 17.03 11.74 -4.81
C PHE A 14 16.67 10.28 -5.15
N PHE A 15 17.63 9.36 -5.06
CA PHE A 15 17.41 7.93 -5.27
C PHE A 15 16.50 7.28 -4.19
N ILE A 16 16.54 7.77 -2.96
CA ILE A 16 15.74 7.24 -1.85
C ILE A 16 14.25 7.57 -2.04
N PHE A 17 13.92 8.71 -2.65
CA PHE A 17 12.53 9.12 -2.92
C PHE A 17 11.88 8.39 -4.11
N SER A 18 12.62 7.64 -4.91
CA SER A 18 12.10 6.89 -6.06
C SER A 18 11.39 5.58 -5.71
N ALA A 19 11.34 5.20 -4.43
CA ALA A 19 10.71 3.96 -3.94
C ALA A 19 9.20 4.10 -3.71
N CYS A 20 8.48 4.92 -4.49
CA CYS A 20 7.03 4.96 -4.47
C CYS A 20 6.48 3.65 -5.04
N SER A 21 5.81 2.85 -4.19
CA SER A 21 5.10 1.65 -4.62
C SER A 21 3.92 2.06 -5.51
N SER A 22 4.08 1.91 -6.81
CA SER A 22 3.00 2.13 -7.77
C SER A 22 2.00 0.97 -7.78
N ILE A 23 0.78 1.22 -8.25
CA ILE A 23 -0.22 0.16 -8.48
C ILE A 23 0.31 -0.79 -9.56
N PRO A 24 0.18 -2.13 -9.42
CA PRO A 24 0.59 -3.08 -10.46
C PRO A 24 -0.12 -2.81 -11.78
N LYS A 25 0.59 -2.99 -12.89
CA LYS A 25 0.04 -2.70 -14.23
C LYS A 25 -1.12 -3.62 -14.61
N ASN A 26 -1.05 -4.89 -14.23
CA ASN A 26 -2.10 -5.87 -14.51
C ASN A 26 -2.68 -6.43 -13.22
N THR A 27 -3.70 -5.77 -12.67
CA THR A 27 -4.37 -6.16 -11.43
C THR A 27 -5.41 -7.27 -11.60
N LYS A 28 -5.63 -7.76 -12.82
CA LYS A 28 -6.57 -8.85 -13.12
C LYS A 28 -5.91 -10.23 -13.11
N ASN A 29 -4.59 -10.29 -13.16
CA ASN A 29 -3.84 -11.54 -13.21
C ASN A 29 -2.88 -11.62 -12.01
N SER A 30 -3.13 -12.57 -11.11
CA SER A 30 -2.32 -12.77 -9.90
C SER A 30 -0.86 -13.14 -10.20
N CYS A 31 -0.61 -13.90 -11.24
CA CYS A 31 0.75 -14.24 -11.66
C CYS A 31 1.51 -12.99 -12.11
N ALA A 32 0.88 -12.16 -12.94
CA ALA A 32 1.49 -10.91 -13.40
C ALA A 32 1.76 -9.93 -12.24
N ILE A 33 0.88 -9.87 -11.22
CA ILE A 33 1.12 -9.09 -10.02
C ILE A 33 2.37 -9.57 -9.29
N PHE A 34 2.55 -10.88 -9.12
CA PHE A 34 3.68 -11.45 -8.40
C PHE A 34 4.99 -11.41 -9.20
N GLU A 35 4.94 -11.46 -10.53
CA GLU A 35 6.11 -11.21 -11.38
C GLU A 35 6.60 -9.77 -11.22
N GLU A 36 5.69 -8.81 -11.23
CA GLU A 36 6.02 -7.39 -11.04
C GLU A 36 6.43 -7.08 -9.59
N ARG A 37 5.82 -7.76 -8.61
CA ARG A 37 5.96 -7.52 -7.17
C ARG A 37 6.32 -8.82 -6.43
N TYR A 38 7.47 -9.38 -6.69
CA TYR A 38 7.92 -10.65 -6.09
C TYR A 38 7.88 -10.65 -4.55
N LEU A 39 8.20 -9.53 -3.90
CA LEU A 39 8.11 -9.43 -2.43
C LEU A 39 6.69 -9.62 -1.92
N TRP A 40 5.67 -9.25 -2.67
CA TRP A 40 4.28 -9.47 -2.28
C TRP A 40 3.94 -10.96 -2.23
N TYR A 41 4.44 -11.73 -3.17
CA TYR A 41 4.31 -13.19 -3.13
C TYR A 41 4.96 -13.78 -1.88
N LYS A 42 6.18 -13.36 -1.57
CA LYS A 42 6.92 -13.80 -0.39
C LYS A 42 6.15 -13.51 0.90
N HIS A 43 5.61 -12.31 1.03
CA HIS A 43 4.80 -11.92 2.20
C HIS A 43 3.46 -12.65 2.26
N ALA A 44 2.77 -12.80 1.14
CA ALA A 44 1.51 -13.54 1.07
C ALA A 44 1.70 -15.02 1.43
N LYS A 45 2.80 -15.63 0.98
CA LYS A 45 3.17 -17.02 1.34
C LYS A 45 3.49 -17.16 2.83
N ALA A 46 4.19 -16.19 3.42
CA ALA A 46 4.47 -16.17 4.85
C ALA A 46 3.18 -16.05 5.67
N SER A 47 2.26 -15.19 5.26
CA SER A 47 0.92 -15.05 5.85
C SER A 47 0.10 -16.34 5.74
N TYR A 48 0.12 -16.99 4.57
CA TYR A 48 -0.52 -18.29 4.39
C TYR A 48 0.01 -19.35 5.37
N LYS A 49 1.34 -19.45 5.49
CA LYS A 49 1.96 -20.41 6.42
C LYS A 49 1.60 -20.14 7.90
N LYS A 50 1.51 -18.88 8.28
CA LYS A 50 1.25 -18.47 9.67
C LYS A 50 -0.22 -18.54 10.04
N TRP A 51 -1.11 -18.14 9.15
CA TRP A 51 -2.52 -17.90 9.43
C TRP A 51 -3.48 -18.79 8.62
N GLY A 52 -2.99 -19.55 7.66
CA GLY A 52 -3.80 -20.42 6.80
C GLY A 52 -4.62 -19.68 5.72
N ALA A 53 -4.47 -18.37 5.57
CA ALA A 53 -5.22 -17.60 4.58
C ALA A 53 -4.71 -17.86 3.16
N PRO A 54 -5.49 -18.47 2.24
CA PRO A 54 -5.04 -18.75 0.88
C PRO A 54 -4.59 -17.50 0.13
N ILE A 55 -3.49 -17.59 -0.63
CA ILE A 55 -2.87 -16.44 -1.30
C ILE A 55 -3.84 -15.72 -2.24
N HIS A 56 -4.66 -16.46 -2.99
CA HIS A 56 -5.65 -15.88 -3.89
C HIS A 56 -6.74 -15.08 -3.16
N LEU A 57 -7.13 -15.51 -1.96
CA LEU A 57 -8.08 -14.76 -1.13
C LEU A 57 -7.44 -13.48 -0.58
N GLN A 58 -6.17 -13.52 -0.19
CA GLN A 58 -5.44 -12.31 0.24
C GLN A 58 -5.41 -11.27 -0.87
N LEU A 59 -5.11 -11.67 -2.12
CA LEU A 59 -5.13 -10.76 -3.27
C LEU A 59 -6.53 -10.24 -3.59
N ALA A 60 -7.55 -11.11 -3.54
CA ALA A 60 -8.93 -10.70 -3.78
C ALA A 60 -9.40 -9.67 -2.75
N PHE A 61 -9.01 -9.86 -1.48
CA PHE A 61 -9.29 -8.92 -0.41
C PHE A 61 -8.64 -7.56 -0.67
N VAL A 62 -7.34 -7.54 -0.94
CA VAL A 62 -6.60 -6.29 -1.23
C VAL A 62 -7.20 -5.58 -2.46
N LYS A 63 -7.55 -6.33 -3.50
CA LYS A 63 -8.22 -5.76 -4.68
C LYS A 63 -9.55 -5.11 -4.32
N LYS A 64 -10.37 -5.77 -3.53
CA LYS A 64 -11.69 -5.28 -3.10
C LYS A 64 -11.58 -4.04 -2.22
N GLU A 65 -10.63 -4.03 -1.28
CA GLU A 65 -10.50 -2.97 -0.28
C GLU A 65 -9.79 -1.71 -0.81
N SER A 66 -8.80 -1.86 -1.65
CA SER A 66 -7.94 -0.75 -2.07
C SER A 66 -7.60 -0.70 -3.56
N ASP A 67 -7.99 -1.71 -4.34
CA ASP A 67 -7.55 -1.92 -5.73
C ASP A 67 -6.01 -1.80 -5.87
N PHE A 68 -5.28 -2.40 -4.93
CA PHE A 68 -3.82 -2.37 -4.81
C PHE A 68 -3.21 -0.97 -4.62
N ASN A 69 -3.99 -0.01 -4.18
CA ASN A 69 -3.49 1.33 -3.87
C ASN A 69 -3.11 1.44 -2.39
N TRP A 70 -1.83 1.58 -2.11
CA TRP A 70 -1.32 1.69 -0.73
C TRP A 70 -1.73 3.01 -0.03
N LEU A 71 -2.08 4.04 -0.80
CA LEU A 71 -2.58 5.32 -0.30
C LEU A 71 -4.12 5.39 -0.23
N ALA A 72 -4.81 4.27 -0.49
CA ALA A 72 -6.27 4.25 -0.48
C ALA A 72 -6.83 4.74 0.86
N LYS A 73 -7.76 5.67 0.78
CA LYS A 73 -8.51 6.23 1.92
C LYS A 73 -9.97 6.40 1.51
N PRO A 74 -10.92 6.28 2.44
CA PRO A 74 -12.31 6.59 2.15
C PRO A 74 -12.45 8.03 1.62
N PRO A 75 -13.35 8.27 0.66
CA PRO A 75 -13.61 9.61 0.18
C PRO A 75 -14.13 10.51 1.31
N ARG A 76 -13.75 11.77 1.29
CA ARG A 76 -14.27 12.75 2.26
C ARG A 76 -15.74 13.05 1.95
N LYS A 77 -16.57 13.08 2.98
CA LYS A 77 -17.91 13.64 2.88
C LYS A 77 -17.79 15.11 2.50
N LYS A 78 -18.61 15.55 1.56
CA LYS A 78 -18.66 16.95 1.13
C LYS A 78 -19.80 17.64 1.85
N LEU A 79 -19.49 18.77 2.50
CA LEU A 79 -20.50 19.68 3.03
C LEU A 79 -21.07 20.49 1.85
N PHE A 80 -22.40 20.53 1.72
CA PHE A 80 -23.10 21.19 0.59
C PHE A 80 -22.62 20.74 -0.81
N LYS A 81 -22.14 19.47 -0.94
CA LYS A 81 -21.61 18.89 -2.18
C LYS A 81 -20.34 19.54 -2.76
N VAL A 82 -19.78 20.56 -2.10
CA VAL A 82 -18.65 21.35 -2.62
C VAL A 82 -17.45 21.33 -1.67
N ILE A 83 -17.63 21.47 -0.35
CA ILE A 83 -16.55 21.64 0.62
C ILE A 83 -16.14 20.27 1.19
N PRO A 84 -14.87 19.83 1.03
CA PRO A 84 -14.38 18.61 1.65
C PRO A 84 -14.46 18.72 3.19
N PHE A 85 -15.17 17.78 3.80
CA PHE A 85 -15.33 17.69 5.25
C PHE A 85 -14.57 16.48 5.82
N LYS A 86 -15.02 15.92 6.93
CA LYS A 86 -14.40 14.79 7.61
C LYS A 86 -14.55 13.48 6.82
N ARG A 87 -13.53 12.60 6.87
CA ARG A 87 -13.64 11.23 6.37
C ARG A 87 -14.54 10.39 7.27
N PRO A 88 -15.36 9.48 6.70
CA PRO A 88 -16.26 8.65 7.48
C PRO A 88 -15.52 7.58 8.31
N SER A 89 -14.30 7.23 7.95
CA SER A 89 -13.51 6.18 8.58
C SER A 89 -12.02 6.53 8.58
N SER A 90 -11.28 5.97 9.53
CA SER A 90 -9.82 6.04 9.61
C SER A 90 -9.12 4.94 8.79
N SER A 91 -9.86 4.16 7.99
CA SER A 91 -9.29 3.09 7.18
C SER A 91 -8.25 3.61 6.19
N PHE A 92 -7.18 2.84 6.01
CA PHE A 92 -6.04 3.25 5.20
C PHE A 92 -5.32 2.06 4.57
N GLY A 93 -4.76 2.26 3.38
CA GLY A 93 -3.82 1.37 2.73
C GLY A 93 -4.46 0.15 2.06
N TYR A 94 -3.67 -0.86 1.81
CA TYR A 94 -4.07 -2.06 1.08
C TYR A 94 -5.24 -2.82 1.70
N SER A 95 -5.24 -2.99 3.00
CA SER A 95 -6.26 -3.74 3.75
C SER A 95 -7.40 -2.88 4.27
N GLN A 96 -7.33 -1.56 4.12
CA GLN A 96 -8.30 -0.62 4.68
C GLN A 96 -8.57 -0.83 6.18
N ALA A 97 -7.54 -1.25 6.93
CA ALA A 97 -7.64 -1.42 8.37
C ALA A 97 -7.83 -0.05 9.06
N VAL A 98 -8.77 0.01 9.98
CA VAL A 98 -8.96 1.20 10.83
C VAL A 98 -7.90 1.23 11.93
N VAL A 99 -7.63 2.43 12.46
CA VAL A 99 -6.57 2.63 13.47
C VAL A 99 -6.74 1.71 14.68
N GLY A 100 -7.96 1.53 15.18
CA GLY A 100 -8.23 0.64 16.32
C GLY A 100 -7.83 -0.83 16.05
N THR A 101 -8.18 -1.37 14.89
CA THR A 101 -7.79 -2.73 14.48
C THR A 101 -6.28 -2.85 14.33
N TRP A 102 -5.64 -1.83 13.77
CA TRP A 102 -4.19 -1.80 13.63
C TRP A 102 -3.45 -1.80 14.97
N GLU A 103 -3.95 -1.02 15.94
CA GLU A 103 -3.39 -1.01 17.30
C GLU A 103 -3.54 -2.35 18.03
N GLN A 104 -4.67 -3.05 17.85
CA GLN A 104 -4.86 -4.41 18.37
C GLN A 104 -3.88 -5.42 17.75
N TYR A 105 -3.63 -5.31 16.46
CA TYR A 105 -2.70 -6.20 15.76
C TYR A 105 -1.26 -6.05 16.22
N LYS A 106 -0.83 -4.85 16.59
CA LYS A 106 0.53 -4.56 17.07
C LYS A 106 0.81 -5.04 18.49
N ARG A 107 -0.20 -5.34 19.29
CA ARG A 107 -0.07 -5.86 20.67
C ARG A 107 0.20 -7.34 20.68
#